data_99db6352798262f630427142811fd06f
#
_entry.id   99db6352798262f630427142811fd06f
#
_cell.length_a   1.000
_cell.length_b   1.000
_cell.length_c   1.000
_cell.angle_alpha   90.00
_cell.angle_beta   90.00
_cell.angle_gamma   90.00
#
_symmetry.space_group_name_H-M   'P 1'
#
loop_
_entity.id
_entity.type
_entity.pdbx_description
1 polymer ?
#
loop_
_entity_poly.entity_id
_entity_poly.type
_entity_poly.pdbx_seq_one_letter_code
_entity_poly.pdbx_strand_id
1 'polypeptide(L)'
;MILLKLKGLDAGAKGILAPMIETLNQIEKIISACHYPPSGSRGMGLARAQGFGENNQKQDYILNTVNEIEIYAQIESTKGLKNCKEIFSQNIDGYFIGPYDLSASLNKPGVFDSNEFSEAETTILSTAKNENIKCGYHLVEPEIDQLKILKAKGYDMIAFSVDIRMLDIGARLPFRK
;
A
#
# COMPACT_ATOMS: atom_id res chain seq x y z
N MET A 1 12.67 0.14 9.33
CA MET A 1 11.55 0.38 8.41
C MET A 1 10.23 0.69 9.14
N ILE A 2 9.82 -0.04 10.17
CA ILE A 2 8.60 0.27 10.98
C ILE A 2 8.65 1.67 11.60
N LEU A 3 9.78 2.09 12.15
CA LEU A 3 9.94 3.42 12.79
C LEU A 3 9.67 4.62 11.86
N LEU A 4 10.02 4.51 10.57
CA LEU A 4 9.77 5.57 9.59
C LEU A 4 8.29 5.73 9.25
N LYS A 5 7.52 4.63 9.28
CA LYS A 5 6.08 4.63 9.00
C LYS A 5 5.28 5.23 10.14
N LEU A 6 5.69 4.99 11.41
CA LEU A 6 5.11 5.61 12.59
C LEU A 6 5.25 7.14 12.56
N LYS A 7 6.40 7.66 12.10
CA LYS A 7 6.61 9.10 11.92
C LYS A 7 5.62 9.74 10.93
N GLY A 8 5.22 9.01 9.88
CA GLY A 8 4.20 9.47 8.94
C GLY A 8 2.84 9.66 9.62
N LEU A 9 2.40 8.69 10.42
CA LEU A 9 1.16 8.80 11.19
C LEU A 9 1.22 9.92 12.22
N ASP A 10 2.35 10.10 12.91
CA ASP A 10 2.54 11.19 13.88
C ASP A 10 2.58 12.57 13.19
N ALA A 11 3.05 12.63 11.95
CA ALA A 11 2.97 13.82 11.10
C ALA A 11 1.55 14.12 10.58
N GLY A 12 0.58 13.24 10.84
CA GLY A 12 -0.84 13.42 10.47
C GLY A 12 -1.29 12.69 9.22
N ALA A 13 -0.51 11.73 8.71
CA ALA A 13 -0.99 10.85 7.64
C ALA A 13 -2.19 10.03 8.12
N LYS A 14 -3.18 9.84 7.25
CA LYS A 14 -4.40 9.08 7.53
C LYS A 14 -4.29 7.61 7.14
N GLY A 15 -3.17 7.20 6.59
CA GLY A 15 -2.92 5.80 6.23
C GLY A 15 -1.46 5.54 5.93
N ILE A 16 -1.16 4.27 5.77
CA ILE A 16 0.17 3.79 5.40
C ILE A 16 0.08 2.75 4.29
N LEU A 17 1.08 2.76 3.41
CA LEU A 17 1.37 1.67 2.49
C LEU A 17 2.62 0.94 2.97
N ALA A 18 2.48 -0.33 3.33
CA ALA A 18 3.56 -1.16 3.85
C ALA A 18 4.22 -1.98 2.72
N PRO A 19 5.45 -1.65 2.26
CA PRO A 19 6.10 -2.39 1.19
C PRO A 19 6.62 -3.74 1.67
N MET A 20 6.83 -4.66 0.70
CA MET A 20 7.46 -5.97 0.91
C MET A 20 6.76 -6.81 1.99
N ILE A 21 5.43 -6.80 2.00
CA ILE A 21 4.67 -7.67 2.90
C ILE A 21 4.60 -9.07 2.30
N GLU A 22 5.18 -10.02 3.01
CA GLU A 22 5.36 -11.40 2.57
C GLU A 22 4.77 -12.43 3.53
N THR A 23 4.49 -12.05 4.77
CA THR A 23 4.04 -12.99 5.81
C THR A 23 2.99 -12.38 6.72
N LEU A 24 2.16 -13.25 7.32
CA LEU A 24 1.19 -12.89 8.35
C LEU A 24 1.85 -12.08 9.49
N ASN A 25 2.97 -12.55 10.02
CA ASN A 25 3.66 -11.88 11.14
C ASN A 25 4.10 -10.44 10.79
N GLN A 26 4.47 -10.18 9.52
CA GLN A 26 4.84 -8.81 9.10
C GLN A 26 3.62 -7.89 9.13
N ILE A 27 2.49 -8.32 8.59
CA ILE A 27 1.29 -7.47 8.56
C ILE A 27 0.71 -7.26 9.95
N GLU A 28 0.68 -8.27 10.81
CA GLU A 28 0.25 -8.16 12.21
C GLU A 28 1.10 -7.12 12.99
N LYS A 29 2.43 -7.13 12.79
CA LYS A 29 3.31 -6.12 13.38
C LYS A 29 3.03 -4.72 12.87
N ILE A 30 2.69 -4.56 11.60
CA ILE A 30 2.30 -3.27 11.02
C ILE A 30 0.99 -2.79 11.65
N ILE A 31 -0.03 -3.64 11.69
CA ILE A 31 -1.33 -3.32 12.29
C ILE A 31 -1.14 -2.89 13.74
N SER A 32 -0.43 -3.70 14.53
CA SER A 32 -0.14 -3.37 15.93
C SER A 32 0.59 -2.03 16.10
N ALA A 33 1.55 -1.74 15.22
CA ALA A 33 2.31 -0.50 15.28
C ALA A 33 1.51 0.76 14.85
N CYS A 34 0.40 0.59 14.12
CA CYS A 34 -0.45 1.69 13.68
C CYS A 34 -1.46 2.12 14.74
N HIS A 35 -1.86 1.21 15.61
CA HIS A 35 -2.91 1.43 16.60
C HIS A 35 -2.36 1.64 18.02
N TYR A 36 -3.05 2.47 18.80
CA TYR A 36 -2.73 2.67 20.22
C TYR A 36 -3.20 1.49 21.07
N PRO A 37 -2.62 1.29 22.28
CA PRO A 37 -3.17 0.36 23.24
C PRO A 37 -4.65 0.66 23.57
N PRO A 38 -5.51 -0.36 23.78
CA PRO A 38 -5.19 -1.78 23.86
C PRO A 38 -5.13 -2.49 22.50
N SER A 39 -5.55 -1.84 21.39
CA SER A 39 -5.65 -2.44 20.05
C SER A 39 -4.29 -2.66 19.37
N GLY A 40 -3.25 -1.97 19.82
CA GLY A 40 -1.91 -2.07 19.26
C GLY A 40 -0.82 -1.61 20.22
N SER A 41 0.35 -1.29 19.66
CA SER A 41 1.56 -0.94 20.41
C SER A 41 2.13 0.43 20.02
N ARG A 42 1.36 1.28 19.31
CA ARG A 42 1.80 2.62 18.91
C ARG A 42 2.10 3.49 20.13
N GLY A 43 3.27 4.15 20.14
CA GLY A 43 3.64 5.08 21.20
C GLY A 43 2.76 6.35 21.21
N MET A 44 2.37 6.78 22.38
CA MET A 44 1.55 7.98 22.58
C MET A 44 2.43 9.23 22.67
N GLY A 45 2.90 9.74 21.53
CA GLY A 45 3.59 11.03 21.45
C GLY A 45 2.61 12.20 21.30
N LEU A 46 3.06 13.40 21.66
CA LEU A 46 2.33 14.64 21.39
C LEU A 46 2.84 15.25 20.08
N ALA A 47 2.42 14.68 18.97
CA ALA A 47 2.78 15.12 17.64
C ALA A 47 1.61 15.84 16.94
N ARG A 48 1.78 16.17 15.65
CA ARG A 48 0.74 16.85 14.86
C ARG A 48 -0.58 16.07 14.83
N ALA A 49 -0.53 14.76 14.69
CA ALA A 49 -1.72 13.90 14.69
C ALA A 49 -2.56 14.03 15.98
N GLN A 50 -1.92 14.36 17.11
CA GLN A 50 -2.56 14.56 18.41
C GLN A 50 -2.81 16.04 18.72
N GLY A 51 -2.75 16.93 17.70
CA GLY A 51 -2.93 18.38 17.87
C GLY A 51 -1.91 19.01 18.80
N PHE A 52 -0.68 18.48 18.85
CA PHE A 52 0.40 18.92 19.74
C PHE A 52 -0.01 18.96 21.22
N GLY A 53 -1.05 18.22 21.59
CA GLY A 53 -1.57 18.16 22.95
C GLY A 53 -2.58 19.24 23.34
N GLU A 54 -2.95 20.14 22.41
CA GLU A 54 -3.94 21.20 22.64
C GLU A 54 -5.37 20.68 22.83
N ASN A 55 -5.70 19.60 22.19
CA ASN A 55 -7.04 19.02 22.27
C ASN A 55 -7.12 18.01 23.43
N ASN A 56 -7.99 18.27 24.40
CA ASN A 56 -8.41 17.29 25.41
C ASN A 56 -9.15 16.07 24.83
N GLN A 57 -9.18 15.93 23.51
CA GLN A 57 -9.79 14.83 22.76
C GLN A 57 -8.88 13.59 22.64
N LYS A 58 -7.87 13.46 23.49
CA LYS A 58 -6.92 12.35 23.47
C LYS A 58 -7.59 10.98 23.50
N GLN A 59 -8.66 10.87 24.28
CA GLN A 59 -9.36 9.60 24.47
C GLN A 59 -10.16 9.23 23.21
N ASP A 60 -10.87 10.17 22.61
CA ASP A 60 -11.64 9.95 21.38
C ASP A 60 -10.72 9.67 20.20
N TYR A 61 -9.60 10.38 20.06
CA TYR A 61 -8.60 10.10 19.04
C TYR A 61 -8.02 8.68 19.18
N ILE A 62 -7.67 8.26 20.40
CA ILE A 62 -7.12 6.93 20.66
C ILE A 62 -8.13 5.84 20.32
N LEU A 63 -9.38 6.00 20.74
CA LEU A 63 -10.45 5.04 20.49
C LEU A 63 -10.85 4.97 19.01
N ASN A 64 -10.78 6.09 18.30
CA ASN A 64 -11.21 6.19 16.90
C ASN A 64 -10.09 5.88 15.90
N THR A 65 -8.80 5.87 16.29
CA THR A 65 -7.68 5.60 15.37
C THR A 65 -7.76 4.24 14.68
N VAL A 66 -8.39 3.25 15.31
CA VAL A 66 -8.59 1.92 14.71
C VAL A 66 -9.45 2.02 13.44
N ASN A 67 -10.36 3.01 13.38
CA ASN A 67 -11.29 3.20 12.26
C ASN A 67 -10.85 4.32 11.30
N GLU A 68 -9.88 5.16 11.69
CA GLU A 68 -9.46 6.34 10.91
C GLU A 68 -8.15 6.13 10.15
N ILE A 69 -7.33 5.14 10.54
CA ILE A 69 -6.05 4.87 9.88
C ILE A 69 -6.22 3.73 8.90
N GLU A 70 -6.04 4.04 7.62
CA GLU A 70 -6.05 3.04 6.56
C GLU A 70 -4.69 2.33 6.45
N ILE A 71 -4.71 1.00 6.34
CA ILE A 71 -3.52 0.15 6.24
C ILE A 71 -3.56 -0.63 4.93
N TYR A 72 -2.56 -0.43 4.09
CA TYR A 72 -2.40 -1.13 2.82
C TYR A 72 -1.13 -1.98 2.81
N ALA A 73 -1.25 -3.24 2.39
CA ALA A 73 -0.12 -4.13 2.17
C ALA A 73 0.37 -4.04 0.73
N GLN A 74 1.68 -3.87 0.49
CA GLN A 74 2.22 -3.98 -0.87
C GLN A 74 2.68 -5.40 -1.11
N ILE A 75 2.05 -6.05 -2.10
CA ILE A 75 2.37 -7.41 -2.55
C ILE A 75 3.23 -7.29 -3.80
N GLU A 76 4.49 -7.63 -3.67
CA GLU A 76 5.50 -7.40 -4.70
C GLU A 76 6.58 -8.49 -4.74
N SER A 77 6.27 -9.68 -4.20
CA SER A 77 7.13 -10.85 -4.28
C SER A 77 6.33 -12.14 -4.45
N THR A 78 6.97 -13.16 -4.99
CA THR A 78 6.39 -14.51 -5.09
C THR A 78 6.00 -15.10 -3.74
N LYS A 79 6.72 -14.72 -2.67
CA LYS A 79 6.38 -15.13 -1.30
C LYS A 79 5.14 -14.39 -0.79
N GLY A 80 5.04 -13.08 -1.04
CA GLY A 80 3.84 -12.30 -0.74
C GLY A 80 2.62 -12.81 -1.51
N LEU A 81 2.78 -13.10 -2.80
CA LEU A 81 1.76 -13.74 -3.62
C LEU A 81 1.25 -15.05 -3.01
N LYS A 82 2.17 -15.94 -2.61
CA LYS A 82 1.82 -17.25 -2.02
C LYS A 82 1.02 -17.11 -0.72
N ASN A 83 1.31 -16.08 0.06
CA ASN A 83 0.71 -15.85 1.37
C ASN A 83 -0.40 -14.78 1.35
N CYS A 84 -0.79 -14.27 0.17
CA CYS A 84 -1.71 -13.12 0.07
C CYS A 84 -3.05 -13.37 0.76
N LYS A 85 -3.58 -14.59 0.73
CA LYS A 85 -4.81 -14.94 1.42
C LYS A 85 -4.73 -14.73 2.93
N GLU A 86 -3.66 -15.20 3.58
CA GLU A 86 -3.45 -15.01 5.01
C GLU A 86 -3.22 -13.53 5.37
N ILE A 87 -2.53 -12.80 4.49
CA ILE A 87 -2.28 -11.37 4.68
C ILE A 87 -3.58 -10.58 4.56
N PHE A 88 -4.41 -10.88 3.55
CA PHE A 88 -5.64 -10.14 3.26
C PHE A 88 -6.78 -10.45 4.24
N SER A 89 -6.75 -11.59 4.92
CA SER A 89 -7.71 -11.92 5.99
C SER A 89 -7.48 -11.10 7.28
N GLN A 90 -6.41 -10.30 7.34
CA GLN A 90 -6.14 -9.44 8.49
C GLN A 90 -6.93 -8.12 8.39
N ASN A 91 -6.97 -7.37 9.50
CA ASN A 91 -7.63 -6.07 9.56
C ASN A 91 -6.84 -4.99 8.80
N ILE A 92 -6.91 -5.05 7.47
CA ILE A 92 -6.32 -4.08 6.53
C ILE A 92 -7.38 -3.55 5.57
N ASP A 93 -7.20 -2.36 5.07
CA ASP A 93 -8.16 -1.70 4.17
C ASP A 93 -7.98 -2.12 2.71
N GLY A 94 -6.79 -2.59 2.36
CA GLY A 94 -6.50 -3.02 1.01
C GLY A 94 -5.05 -3.39 0.77
N TYR A 95 -4.73 -3.52 -0.51
CA TYR A 95 -3.36 -3.81 -0.95
C TYR A 95 -2.98 -2.98 -2.17
N PHE A 96 -1.69 -2.95 -2.48
CA PHE A 96 -1.14 -2.50 -3.76
C PHE A 96 -0.24 -3.56 -4.37
N ILE A 97 -0.31 -3.72 -5.70
CA ILE A 97 0.73 -4.42 -6.45
C ILE A 97 1.88 -3.45 -6.74
N GLY A 98 3.13 -3.88 -6.42
CA GLY A 98 4.36 -3.28 -6.90
C GLY A 98 4.85 -4.04 -8.14
N PRO A 99 4.51 -3.61 -9.38
CA PRO A 99 4.71 -4.43 -10.58
C PRO A 99 6.19 -4.69 -10.89
N TYR A 100 7.08 -3.74 -10.66
CA TYR A 100 8.51 -3.92 -10.92
C TYR A 100 9.11 -5.00 -10.02
N ASP A 101 8.89 -4.91 -8.71
CA ASP A 101 9.42 -5.87 -7.75
C ASP A 101 8.75 -7.24 -7.90
N LEU A 102 7.44 -7.28 -8.15
CA LEU A 102 6.74 -8.54 -8.41
C LEU A 102 7.28 -9.23 -9.67
N SER A 103 7.45 -8.51 -10.78
CA SER A 103 8.00 -9.07 -12.03
C SER A 103 9.45 -9.55 -11.84
N ALA A 104 10.27 -8.81 -11.10
CA ALA A 104 11.62 -9.21 -10.75
C ALA A 104 11.63 -10.49 -9.88
N SER A 105 10.73 -10.59 -8.91
CA SER A 105 10.56 -11.79 -8.07
C SER A 105 10.10 -13.01 -8.87
N LEU A 106 9.42 -12.81 -10.00
CA LEU A 106 9.04 -13.82 -10.97
C LEU A 106 10.16 -14.14 -11.99
N ASN A 107 11.39 -13.62 -11.78
CA ASN A 107 12.54 -13.72 -12.68
C ASN A 107 12.32 -13.09 -14.07
N LYS A 108 11.42 -12.12 -14.18
CA LYS A 108 11.09 -11.38 -15.42
C LYS A 108 11.01 -9.87 -15.16
N PRO A 109 12.11 -9.22 -14.73
CA PRO A 109 12.09 -7.83 -14.30
C PRO A 109 11.60 -6.89 -15.42
N GLY A 110 10.54 -6.11 -15.14
CA GLY A 110 9.94 -5.16 -16.08
C GLY A 110 9.08 -5.76 -17.18
N VAL A 111 8.85 -7.08 -17.19
CA VAL A 111 7.99 -7.77 -18.19
C VAL A 111 6.61 -8.01 -17.58
N PHE A 112 5.67 -7.11 -17.83
CA PHE A 112 4.32 -7.11 -17.23
C PHE A 112 3.28 -7.86 -18.05
N ASP A 113 3.59 -8.22 -19.29
CA ASP A 113 2.75 -8.98 -20.23
C ASP A 113 3.06 -10.48 -20.25
N SER A 114 3.92 -10.95 -19.37
CA SER A 114 4.21 -12.39 -19.24
C SER A 114 3.03 -13.14 -18.62
N ASN A 115 2.89 -14.43 -18.97
CA ASN A 115 1.84 -15.28 -18.42
C ASN A 115 1.94 -15.36 -16.89
N GLU A 116 3.17 -15.49 -16.35
CA GLU A 116 3.41 -15.60 -14.93
C GLU A 116 2.99 -14.34 -14.16
N PHE A 117 3.25 -13.15 -14.74
CA PHE A 117 2.80 -11.90 -14.14
C PHE A 117 1.26 -11.79 -14.19
N SER A 118 0.65 -12.13 -15.30
CA SER A 118 -0.81 -12.12 -15.47
C SER A 118 -1.52 -13.08 -14.52
N GLU A 119 -0.98 -14.28 -14.33
CA GLU A 119 -1.48 -15.26 -13.36
C GLU A 119 -1.34 -14.76 -11.91
N ALA A 120 -0.18 -14.18 -11.58
CA ALA A 120 0.07 -13.60 -10.26
C ALA A 120 -0.89 -12.43 -9.98
N GLU A 121 -1.04 -11.50 -10.93
CA GLU A 121 -1.96 -10.36 -10.84
C GLU A 121 -3.42 -10.84 -10.62
N THR A 122 -3.85 -11.82 -11.42
CA THR A 122 -5.20 -12.38 -11.34
C THR A 122 -5.44 -13.05 -9.98
N THR A 123 -4.46 -13.80 -9.48
CA THR A 123 -4.53 -14.47 -8.18
C THR A 123 -4.66 -13.47 -7.04
N ILE A 124 -3.82 -12.43 -7.04
CA ILE A 124 -3.85 -11.39 -6.00
C ILE A 124 -5.20 -10.66 -6.04
N LEU A 125 -5.63 -10.21 -7.23
CA LEU A 125 -6.87 -9.45 -7.39
C LEU A 125 -8.11 -10.26 -6.99
N SER A 126 -8.19 -11.54 -7.41
CA SER A 126 -9.32 -12.40 -7.04
C SER A 126 -9.34 -12.72 -5.54
N THR A 127 -8.18 -12.95 -4.93
CA THR A 127 -8.06 -13.17 -3.49
C THR A 127 -8.54 -11.96 -2.70
N ALA A 128 -8.12 -10.76 -3.09
CA ALA A 128 -8.54 -9.53 -2.41
C ALA A 128 -10.04 -9.26 -2.54
N LYS A 129 -10.63 -9.52 -3.71
CA LYS A 129 -12.08 -9.41 -3.91
C LYS A 129 -12.85 -10.39 -3.04
N ASN A 130 -12.35 -11.61 -2.84
CA ASN A 130 -12.97 -12.60 -1.95
C ASN A 130 -12.90 -12.16 -0.47
N GLU A 131 -11.84 -11.46 -0.07
CA GLU A 131 -11.69 -10.90 1.28
C GLU A 131 -12.37 -9.51 1.43
N ASN A 132 -12.97 -9.00 0.35
CA ASN A 132 -13.67 -7.70 0.30
C ASN A 132 -12.81 -6.50 0.74
N ILE A 133 -11.54 -6.49 0.35
CA ILE A 133 -10.62 -5.38 0.58
C ILE A 133 -10.33 -4.60 -0.70
N LYS A 134 -9.95 -3.32 -0.57
CA LYS A 134 -9.64 -2.44 -1.72
C LYS A 134 -8.45 -2.94 -2.51
N CYS A 135 -8.56 -2.92 -3.82
CA CYS A 135 -7.54 -3.40 -4.76
C CYS A 135 -6.76 -2.24 -5.36
N GLY A 136 -5.46 -2.16 -5.11
CA GLY A 136 -4.58 -1.11 -5.58
C GLY A 136 -3.51 -1.59 -6.56
N TYR A 137 -3.12 -0.72 -7.49
CA TYR A 137 -2.05 -0.94 -8.46
C TYR A 137 -1.16 0.30 -8.58
N HIS A 138 0.16 0.13 -8.65
CA HIS A 138 1.08 1.21 -8.92
C HIS A 138 1.46 1.23 -10.40
N LEU A 139 0.82 2.09 -11.18
CA LEU A 139 1.15 2.35 -12.58
C LEU A 139 2.29 3.38 -12.63
N VAL A 140 3.53 2.90 -12.69
CA VAL A 140 4.74 3.75 -12.63
C VAL A 140 4.88 4.61 -13.88
N GLU A 141 4.72 4.05 -15.08
CA GLU A 141 4.69 4.82 -16.32
C GLU A 141 3.32 5.49 -16.49
N PRO A 142 3.26 6.81 -16.72
CA PRO A 142 2.00 7.55 -16.75
C PRO A 142 1.26 7.40 -18.10
N GLU A 143 0.86 6.19 -18.42
CA GLU A 143 0.16 5.84 -19.65
C GLU A 143 -1.36 5.81 -19.42
N ILE A 144 -2.08 6.73 -20.09
CA ILE A 144 -3.52 6.90 -19.92
C ILE A 144 -4.31 5.65 -20.34
N ASP A 145 -3.86 4.94 -21.37
CA ASP A 145 -4.57 3.74 -21.83
C ASP A 145 -4.39 2.58 -20.86
N GLN A 146 -3.22 2.44 -20.23
CA GLN A 146 -3.01 1.49 -19.14
C GLN A 146 -3.89 1.80 -17.92
N LEU A 147 -4.06 3.09 -17.58
CA LEU A 147 -4.97 3.50 -16.53
C LEU A 147 -6.41 3.03 -16.78
N LYS A 148 -6.91 3.15 -18.02
CA LYS A 148 -8.24 2.66 -18.41
C LYS A 148 -8.36 1.15 -18.29
N ILE A 149 -7.32 0.42 -18.73
CA ILE A 149 -7.25 -1.05 -18.65
C ILE A 149 -7.29 -1.51 -17.18
N LEU A 150 -6.49 -0.92 -16.32
CA LEU A 150 -6.45 -1.25 -14.89
C LEU A 150 -7.81 -0.99 -14.21
N LYS A 151 -8.44 0.15 -14.53
CA LYS A 151 -9.79 0.45 -14.06
C LYS A 151 -10.82 -0.60 -14.53
N ALA A 152 -10.73 -1.03 -15.79
CA ALA A 152 -11.62 -2.06 -16.34
C ALA A 152 -11.38 -3.44 -15.72
N LYS A 153 -10.16 -3.77 -15.29
CA LYS A 153 -9.83 -4.98 -14.52
C LYS A 153 -10.46 -4.98 -13.13
N GLY A 154 -10.87 -3.82 -12.62
CA GLY A 154 -11.55 -3.66 -11.33
C GLY A 154 -10.61 -3.31 -10.19
N TYR A 155 -9.56 -2.54 -10.46
CA TYR A 155 -8.78 -1.89 -9.42
C TYR A 155 -9.54 -0.66 -8.88
N ASP A 156 -9.63 -0.55 -7.55
CA ASP A 156 -10.30 0.54 -6.85
C ASP A 156 -9.41 1.77 -6.74
N MET A 157 -8.10 1.54 -6.66
CA MET A 157 -7.10 2.57 -6.45
C MET A 157 -5.94 2.38 -7.42
N ILE A 158 -5.50 3.46 -8.06
CA ILE A 158 -4.34 3.45 -8.95
C ILE A 158 -3.41 4.59 -8.57
N ALA A 159 -2.22 4.25 -8.06
CA ALA A 159 -1.15 5.21 -7.92
C ALA A 159 -0.57 5.49 -9.31
N PHE A 160 -0.83 6.69 -9.83
CA PHE A 160 -0.47 7.09 -11.19
C PHE A 160 0.88 7.78 -11.20
N SER A 161 1.92 7.03 -11.58
CA SER A 161 3.31 7.47 -11.62
C SER A 161 3.90 7.84 -10.25
N VAL A 162 5.03 8.51 -10.27
CA VAL A 162 5.71 9.16 -9.15
C VAL A 162 6.19 10.53 -9.60
N ASP A 163 6.36 11.46 -8.66
CA ASP A 163 6.76 12.84 -8.91
C ASP A 163 8.06 12.95 -9.72
N ILE A 164 9.10 12.20 -9.34
CA ILE A 164 10.38 12.14 -10.05
C ILE A 164 10.19 11.69 -11.52
N ARG A 165 9.34 10.70 -11.77
CA ARG A 165 9.11 10.21 -13.13
C ARG A 165 8.35 11.23 -13.99
N MET A 166 7.35 11.88 -13.39
CA MET A 166 6.62 12.97 -14.04
C MET A 166 7.54 14.14 -14.40
N LEU A 167 8.43 14.51 -13.48
CA LEU A 167 9.40 15.56 -13.67
C LEU A 167 10.40 15.20 -14.79
N ASP A 168 10.94 13.98 -14.81
CA ASP A 168 11.87 13.49 -15.85
C ASP A 168 11.21 13.54 -17.23
N ILE A 169 9.98 13.03 -17.34
CA ILE A 169 9.22 13.07 -18.61
C ILE A 169 9.03 14.51 -19.08
N GLY A 170 8.62 15.42 -18.20
CA GLY A 170 8.43 16.82 -18.51
C GLY A 170 9.73 17.52 -18.94
N ALA A 171 10.81 17.28 -18.22
CA ALA A 171 12.12 17.87 -18.53
C ALA A 171 12.70 17.39 -19.87
N ARG A 172 12.36 16.17 -20.30
CA ARG A 172 12.83 15.62 -21.60
C ARG A 172 11.97 16.01 -22.79
N LEU A 173 10.76 16.55 -22.60
CA LEU A 173 9.87 16.92 -23.71
C LEU A 173 10.54 17.73 -24.81
N PRO A 174 11.34 18.80 -24.53
CA PRO A 174 11.98 19.61 -25.57
C PRO A 174 13.03 18.85 -26.41
N PHE A 175 13.53 17.71 -25.90
CA PHE A 175 14.59 16.91 -26.52
C PHE A 175 14.09 15.62 -27.19
N ARG A 176 12.79 15.34 -27.09
CA ARG A 176 12.16 14.22 -27.80
C ARG A 176 12.00 14.59 -29.28
N LYS A 177 12.66 13.80 -30.13
CA LYS A 177 12.50 13.89 -31.60
C LYS A 177 11.26 13.12 -32.03
#